data_98cd2a3fb0a6a475e1d03dacafa99dc3
#
_entry.id   98cd2a3fb0a6a475e1d03dacafa99dc3
#
_cell.length_a   1.000
_cell.length_b   1.000
_cell.length_c   1.000
_cell.angle_alpha   90.00
_cell.angle_beta   90.00
_cell.angle_gamma   90.00
#
_symmetry.space_group_name_H-M   'P 1'
#
loop_
_entity.id
_entity.type
_entity.pdbx_description
1 polymer ?
#
loop_
_entity_poly.entity_id
_entity_poly.type
_entity_poly.pdbx_seq_one_letter_code
_entity_poly.pdbx_strand_id
1 'polypeptide(L)'
;MIFKRHFYICAFLSSIIMFGCTDNDIPIKDKEEEKPPVEDEEKPALPPDEDTEVTLFKILNLDYPGLGTVKSLHEAGDDNTALKELLAYYINRENIKNPNVTSASPSEVERGYADYAIDEYRFYVNDNYLEDKNLKKPYSLQNSDKTINWEFAPKGADNEYQKQLHRHNWMPLQGKTYQDSHDEKYMLSWKEVYADWIAKHPLPEGSPDKFKWYQLQVSTRIMGQTESFEYFKSSPNFTPEWLSFFLVHFAEHADYLSKYKYAGENNILLSQAVALVFAGTLFPELKNASQWQKTGCDIINDQTSKLFLEDGMTNDLSLHYHIGILDGLYDLKRLLLLNKVPENLLSPNLNEVLLKAAKVVMHFTYPSYFTKNSKDCSPAFNDSWVKTRSVLNKNFKKYMEMFPEDSEFEYMYTYGKSGTCPSTQIKTFQSSGFYVLRSGWDSQSTVLIHSNNISSKLGDSSHNQLDNGTFELYRNGRNFFPDSGVCAYMAEGNENVMELRRWFRQTKAHNTMVLGNTAEHEETGAENINKAAGTLLLSKDENEYQLIVTENQGYTNFKHRRAIFYVKQPQEFFVFVDEGFGTATGYAKLYFHLCDEKSVDNVLLDKEVFGAHTTFNG
;
A
#
# COMPACT_ATOMS: atom_id res chain seq x y z
N MET A 1 -9.74 7.90 -38.60
CA MET A 1 -8.28 8.18 -38.55
C MET A 1 -7.79 8.58 -37.14
N ILE A 2 -8.67 8.73 -36.18
CA ILE A 2 -8.37 9.11 -34.77
C ILE A 2 -8.09 7.88 -33.90
N PHE A 3 -8.64 6.72 -34.24
CA PHE A 3 -8.48 5.47 -33.49
C PHE A 3 -7.06 4.87 -33.46
N LYS A 4 -6.23 5.13 -34.47
CA LYS A 4 -4.87 4.57 -34.53
C LYS A 4 -3.86 5.20 -33.58
N ARG A 5 -4.11 6.42 -33.07
CA ARG A 5 -3.14 7.09 -32.19
C ARG A 5 -3.26 6.72 -30.70
N HIS A 6 -4.46 6.34 -30.25
CA HIS A 6 -4.67 5.99 -28.84
C HIS A 6 -4.25 4.54 -28.52
N PHE A 7 -4.36 3.62 -29.47
CA PHE A 7 -3.95 2.22 -29.31
C PHE A 7 -2.42 2.07 -29.13
N TYR A 8 -1.61 2.95 -29.77
CA TYR A 8 -0.15 2.91 -29.61
C TYR A 8 0.35 3.37 -28.24
N ILE A 9 -0.41 4.19 -27.52
CA ILE A 9 -0.01 4.69 -26.21
C ILE A 9 -0.28 3.64 -25.13
N CYS A 10 -1.37 2.89 -25.24
CA CYS A 10 -1.65 1.78 -24.30
C CYS A 10 -0.70 0.59 -24.49
N ALA A 11 -0.31 0.26 -25.71
CA ALA A 11 0.66 -0.80 -25.98
C ALA A 11 2.08 -0.46 -25.52
N PHE A 12 2.43 0.84 -25.46
CA PHE A 12 3.77 1.27 -25.04
C PHE A 12 3.93 1.28 -23.50
N LEU A 13 2.84 1.38 -22.72
CA LEU A 13 2.87 1.35 -21.26
C LEU A 13 2.81 -0.08 -20.70
N SER A 14 2.20 -1.03 -21.42
CA SER A 14 2.20 -2.44 -21.04
C SER A 14 3.48 -3.18 -21.44
N SER A 15 4.20 -2.75 -22.47
CA SER A 15 5.43 -3.39 -22.93
C SER A 15 6.69 -3.06 -22.08
N ILE A 16 6.59 -2.16 -21.11
CA ILE A 16 7.72 -1.83 -20.19
C ILE A 16 7.80 -2.82 -18.99
N ILE A 17 6.82 -3.70 -18.81
CA ILE A 17 6.76 -4.60 -17.64
C ILE A 17 7.31 -6.00 -17.90
N MET A 18 7.62 -6.39 -19.15
CA MET A 18 8.14 -7.74 -19.41
C MET A 18 9.35 -7.75 -20.35
N PHE A 19 10.54 -7.90 -19.79
CA PHE A 19 11.60 -8.70 -20.39
C PHE A 19 12.39 -9.43 -19.29
N GLY A 20 12.24 -10.73 -19.32
CA GLY A 20 12.98 -11.67 -18.52
C GLY A 20 14.31 -12.03 -19.16
N CYS A 21 15.14 -12.61 -18.33
CA CYS A 21 16.48 -13.12 -18.53
C CYS A 21 16.69 -13.90 -19.83
N THR A 22 17.81 -13.63 -20.48
CA THR A 22 18.66 -14.67 -21.09
C THR A 22 20.10 -14.41 -20.71
N ASP A 23 20.73 -15.48 -20.21
CA ASP A 23 22.17 -15.57 -19.98
C ASP A 23 22.96 -15.31 -21.26
N ASN A 24 24.08 -14.60 -21.16
CA ASN A 24 25.40 -15.15 -21.53
C ASN A 24 26.50 -14.10 -21.48
N ASP A 25 27.58 -14.56 -20.86
CA ASP A 25 29.01 -14.25 -21.13
C ASP A 25 29.61 -12.91 -20.67
N ILE A 26 30.38 -13.10 -19.62
CA ILE A 26 31.43 -12.23 -19.09
C ILE A 26 32.62 -12.18 -20.08
N PRO A 27 33.27 -11.03 -20.22
CA PRO A 27 34.71 -11.00 -20.17
C PRO A 27 35.31 -10.12 -19.08
N ILE A 28 36.42 -10.58 -18.64
CA ILE A 28 37.24 -10.25 -17.51
C ILE A 28 38.08 -8.99 -17.74
N LYS A 29 38.16 -8.19 -16.68
CA LYS A 29 39.27 -7.33 -16.21
C LYS A 29 39.82 -6.21 -17.12
N ASP A 30 39.77 -5.00 -16.59
CA ASP A 30 40.94 -4.15 -16.55
C ASP A 30 41.07 -3.43 -15.20
N LYS A 31 42.33 -3.17 -14.81
CA LYS A 31 42.82 -2.80 -13.51
C LYS A 31 42.32 -1.44 -13.04
N GLU A 32 41.84 -1.38 -11.80
CA GLU A 32 41.69 -0.13 -11.05
C GLU A 32 43.07 0.51 -10.79
N GLU A 33 43.24 1.75 -11.23
CA GLU A 33 44.26 2.67 -10.71
C GLU A 33 43.76 3.22 -9.35
N GLU A 34 44.55 2.99 -8.30
CA GLU A 34 44.34 3.59 -6.98
C GLU A 34 44.39 5.12 -7.08
N LYS A 35 43.27 5.78 -6.80
CA LYS A 35 43.24 7.21 -6.52
C LYS A 35 43.81 7.47 -5.12
N PRO A 36 44.61 8.56 -4.95
CA PRO A 36 45.09 8.94 -3.64
C PRO A 36 43.91 9.29 -2.71
N PRO A 37 44.08 9.12 -1.38
CA PRO A 37 43.03 9.42 -0.42
C PRO A 37 42.66 10.90 -0.50
N VAL A 38 41.36 11.16 -0.70
CA VAL A 38 40.80 12.50 -0.56
C VAL A 38 40.80 12.81 0.94
N GLU A 39 41.49 13.88 1.33
CA GLU A 39 41.36 14.44 2.68
C GLU A 39 39.89 14.73 2.94
N ASP A 40 39.35 14.14 4.00
CA ASP A 40 38.01 14.42 4.52
C ASP A 40 37.95 15.92 4.88
N GLU A 41 37.35 16.73 4.04
CA GLU A 41 36.85 18.03 4.49
C GLU A 41 35.76 17.75 5.55
N GLU A 42 36.05 18.08 6.80
CA GLU A 42 35.07 18.06 7.89
C GLU A 42 33.82 18.85 7.45
N LYS A 43 32.74 18.12 7.14
CA LYS A 43 31.44 18.77 6.94
C LYS A 43 31.10 19.49 8.25
N PRO A 44 30.59 20.73 8.22
CA PRO A 44 30.30 21.49 9.43
C PRO A 44 29.34 20.68 10.30
N ALA A 45 29.76 20.41 11.53
CA ALA A 45 28.90 19.87 12.56
C ALA A 45 27.67 20.79 12.68
N LEU A 46 26.46 20.19 12.72
CA LEU A 46 25.26 20.95 13.04
C LEU A 46 25.48 21.69 14.34
N PRO A 47 25.21 22.99 14.44
CA PRO A 47 25.34 23.71 15.69
C PRO A 47 24.44 23.04 16.71
N PRO A 48 24.91 22.83 17.95
CA PRO A 48 24.03 22.40 19.03
C PRO A 48 22.94 23.46 19.19
N ASP A 49 21.70 23.04 19.02
CA ASP A 49 20.57 23.91 19.27
C ASP A 49 20.30 23.90 20.78
N GLU A 50 20.89 24.87 21.51
CA GLU A 50 20.71 25.02 22.95
C GLU A 50 19.22 25.06 23.34
N ASP A 51 18.32 25.50 22.43
CA ASP A 51 16.89 25.53 22.64
C ASP A 51 16.27 24.11 22.68
N THR A 52 16.83 23.12 21.97
CA THR A 52 16.28 21.74 22.00
C THR A 52 16.55 21.03 23.32
N GLU A 53 17.71 21.24 23.95
CA GLU A 53 18.04 20.63 25.26
C GLU A 53 17.10 21.13 26.37
N VAL A 54 16.87 22.43 26.43
CA VAL A 54 15.91 23.03 27.37
C VAL A 54 14.50 22.55 27.11
N THR A 55 14.14 22.39 25.86
CA THR A 55 12.80 21.90 25.46
C THR A 55 12.61 20.43 25.81
N LEU A 56 13.65 19.58 25.69
CA LEU A 56 13.55 18.15 25.98
C LEU A 56 13.12 17.91 27.43
N PHE A 57 13.78 18.55 28.43
CA PHE A 57 13.41 18.37 29.84
C PHE A 57 11.98 18.87 30.16
N LYS A 58 11.45 19.80 29.36
CA LYS A 58 10.06 20.25 29.51
C LYS A 58 9.05 19.19 29.03
N ILE A 59 9.41 18.40 28.03
CA ILE A 59 8.51 17.39 27.44
C ILE A 59 8.70 15.98 28.03
N LEU A 60 9.80 15.70 28.72
CA LEU A 60 10.06 14.45 29.43
C LEU A 60 9.23 14.34 30.71
N ASN A 61 8.64 13.15 30.92
CA ASN A 61 8.10 12.74 32.21
C ASN A 61 9.24 12.18 33.06
N LEU A 62 9.92 13.05 33.79
CA LEU A 62 11.07 12.69 34.65
C LEU A 62 10.71 11.72 35.79
N ASP A 63 9.40 11.53 36.08
CA ASP A 63 8.91 10.52 37.03
C ASP A 63 8.69 9.14 36.39
N TYR A 64 8.97 9.00 35.09
CA TYR A 64 8.85 7.71 34.41
C TYR A 64 9.87 6.71 35.00
N PRO A 65 9.46 5.43 35.23
CA PRO A 65 10.35 4.42 35.80
C PRO A 65 11.66 4.25 35.01
N GLY A 66 12.79 4.37 35.72
CA GLY A 66 14.13 4.30 35.14
C GLY A 66 14.78 5.66 34.87
N LEU A 67 14.07 6.78 34.99
CA LEU A 67 14.63 8.13 34.80
C LEU A 67 15.03 8.83 36.09
N GLY A 68 15.08 8.14 37.25
CA GLY A 68 15.38 8.75 38.54
C GLY A 68 16.75 9.44 38.61
N THR A 69 17.80 8.85 38.00
CA THR A 69 19.13 9.46 37.90
C THR A 69 19.10 10.70 37.01
N VAL A 70 18.44 10.61 35.84
CA VAL A 70 18.27 11.75 34.93
C VAL A 70 17.57 12.91 35.64
N LYS A 71 16.48 12.62 36.37
CA LYS A 71 15.75 13.61 37.15
C LYS A 71 16.62 14.31 38.16
N SER A 72 17.37 13.54 38.98
CA SER A 72 18.20 14.08 40.04
C SER A 72 19.33 14.97 39.50
N LEU A 73 19.93 14.61 38.37
CA LEU A 73 20.97 15.41 37.71
C LEU A 73 20.41 16.71 37.14
N HIS A 74 19.25 16.63 36.46
CA HIS A 74 18.57 17.82 35.95
C HIS A 74 18.17 18.79 37.06
N GLU A 75 17.59 18.31 38.17
CA GLU A 75 17.23 19.12 39.34
C GLU A 75 18.47 19.75 40.01
N ALA A 76 19.65 19.15 39.89
CA ALA A 76 20.92 19.69 40.33
C ALA A 76 21.55 20.70 39.36
N GLY A 77 20.97 20.89 38.17
CA GLY A 77 21.47 21.77 37.11
C GLY A 77 22.62 21.18 36.28
N ASP A 78 22.84 19.85 36.35
CA ASP A 78 23.84 19.14 35.53
C ASP A 78 23.16 18.46 34.33
N ASP A 79 22.64 19.27 33.41
CA ASP A 79 21.89 18.80 32.23
C ASP A 79 22.78 18.00 31.28
N ASN A 80 24.06 18.34 31.15
CA ASN A 80 24.99 17.58 30.31
C ASN A 80 25.16 16.13 30.77
N THR A 81 25.26 15.87 32.08
CA THR A 81 25.33 14.51 32.61
C THR A 81 23.95 13.83 32.53
N ALA A 82 22.88 14.58 32.77
CA ALA A 82 21.51 14.08 32.64
C ALA A 82 21.21 13.56 31.22
N LEU A 83 21.67 14.25 30.17
CA LEU A 83 21.51 13.82 28.78
C LEU A 83 22.32 12.56 28.46
N LYS A 84 23.54 12.42 29.00
CA LYS A 84 24.33 11.18 28.85
C LYS A 84 23.66 9.99 29.52
N GLU A 85 23.13 10.18 30.72
CA GLU A 85 22.37 9.13 31.43
C GLU A 85 21.06 8.80 30.72
N LEU A 86 20.39 9.79 30.10
CA LEU A 86 19.20 9.56 29.29
C LEU A 86 19.51 8.72 28.04
N LEU A 87 20.62 9.02 27.35
CA LEU A 87 21.06 8.20 26.20
C LEU A 87 21.38 6.77 26.64
N ALA A 88 22.13 6.60 27.75
CA ALA A 88 22.43 5.30 28.31
C ALA A 88 21.15 4.52 28.67
N TYR A 89 20.15 5.19 29.24
CA TYR A 89 18.83 4.61 29.49
C TYR A 89 18.18 4.08 28.18
N TYR A 90 18.11 4.90 27.12
CA TYR A 90 17.49 4.48 25.85
C TYR A 90 18.24 3.33 25.17
N ILE A 91 19.58 3.30 25.25
CA ILE A 91 20.39 2.20 24.72
C ILE A 91 20.08 0.89 25.45
N ASN A 92 19.97 0.94 26.78
CA ASN A 92 19.87 -0.25 27.63
C ASN A 92 18.42 -0.69 27.95
N ARG A 93 17.40 0.07 27.56
CA ARG A 93 16.02 -0.33 27.85
C ARG A 93 15.60 -1.54 27.01
N GLU A 94 15.14 -2.60 27.67
CA GLU A 94 14.73 -3.87 27.03
C GLU A 94 13.21 -4.10 27.05
N ASN A 95 12.50 -3.33 27.86
CA ASN A 95 11.06 -3.50 28.11
C ASN A 95 10.17 -2.92 27.00
N ILE A 96 10.72 -2.12 26.08
CA ILE A 96 10.01 -1.52 24.95
C ILE A 96 10.61 -2.05 23.65
N LYS A 97 9.76 -2.57 22.78
CA LYS A 97 10.17 -3.23 21.54
C LYS A 97 9.36 -2.73 20.35
N ASN A 98 10.05 -2.34 19.29
CA ASN A 98 9.42 -2.02 18.02
C ASN A 98 9.25 -3.32 17.19
N PRO A 99 8.02 -3.72 16.83
CA PRO A 99 7.77 -4.95 16.07
C PRO A 99 8.32 -4.91 14.64
N ASN A 100 8.60 -3.72 14.09
CA ASN A 100 9.07 -3.54 12.72
C ASN A 100 10.59 -3.66 12.61
N VAL A 101 11.30 -3.54 13.73
CA VAL A 101 12.75 -3.76 13.78
C VAL A 101 13.05 -5.24 13.73
N THR A 102 13.92 -5.62 12.81
CA THR A 102 14.30 -7.02 12.56
C THR A 102 15.81 -7.20 12.60
N SER A 103 16.26 -8.36 13.07
CA SER A 103 17.68 -8.78 12.98
C SER A 103 18.05 -9.39 11.62
N ALA A 104 17.09 -9.51 10.70
CA ALA A 104 17.38 -10.05 9.36
C ALA A 104 18.24 -9.07 8.57
N SER A 105 19.29 -9.57 7.91
CA SER A 105 20.11 -8.77 6.99
C SER A 105 19.27 -8.14 5.89
N PRO A 106 19.61 -6.93 5.43
CA PRO A 106 18.96 -6.32 4.28
C PRO A 106 19.19 -7.17 3.02
N SER A 107 18.19 -7.23 2.14
CA SER A 107 18.39 -7.75 0.81
C SER A 107 19.36 -6.87 0.02
N GLU A 108 19.93 -7.38 -1.06
CA GLU A 108 20.81 -6.61 -1.96
C GLU A 108 20.13 -5.33 -2.48
N VAL A 109 18.84 -5.40 -2.79
CA VAL A 109 18.06 -4.24 -3.24
C VAL A 109 17.87 -3.22 -2.12
N GLU A 110 17.55 -3.65 -0.90
CA GLU A 110 17.41 -2.76 0.26
C GLU A 110 18.75 -2.07 0.60
N ARG A 111 19.85 -2.81 0.54
CA ARG A 111 21.21 -2.25 0.72
C ARG A 111 21.52 -1.23 -0.38
N GLY A 112 21.20 -1.55 -1.63
CA GLY A 112 21.36 -0.62 -2.76
C GLY A 112 20.60 0.69 -2.54
N TYR A 113 19.36 0.65 -2.04
CA TYR A 113 18.61 1.86 -1.71
C TYR A 113 19.22 2.66 -0.54
N ALA A 114 19.79 1.97 0.44
CA ALA A 114 20.50 2.63 1.55
C ALA A 114 21.77 3.35 1.07
N ASP A 115 22.54 2.72 0.17
CA ASP A 115 23.74 3.31 -0.43
C ASP A 115 23.40 4.50 -1.34
N TYR A 116 22.41 4.35 -2.22
CA TYR A 116 21.94 5.44 -3.09
C TYR A 116 21.48 6.68 -2.32
N ALA A 117 20.93 6.52 -1.12
CA ALA A 117 20.51 7.66 -0.32
C ALA A 117 21.67 8.54 0.17
N ILE A 118 22.88 7.96 0.27
CA ILE A 118 24.12 8.68 0.62
C ILE A 118 24.70 9.38 -0.60
N ASP A 119 24.66 8.69 -1.75
CA ASP A 119 25.24 9.18 -2.98
C ASP A 119 24.24 10.05 -3.75
N GLU A 120 24.55 11.32 -3.95
CA GLU A 120 23.73 12.29 -4.67
C GLU A 120 22.28 12.42 -4.12
N TYR A 121 22.03 12.11 -2.85
CA TYR A 121 20.71 12.16 -2.22
C TYR A 121 19.63 11.45 -3.05
N ARG A 122 19.89 10.20 -3.45
CA ARG A 122 18.97 9.38 -4.25
C ARG A 122 18.02 8.63 -3.36
N PHE A 123 16.95 9.29 -2.96
CA PHE A 123 16.00 8.74 -2.00
C PHE A 123 15.01 7.80 -2.66
N TYR A 124 14.93 6.57 -2.15
CA TYR A 124 13.93 5.61 -2.57
C TYR A 124 12.54 6.04 -2.11
N VAL A 125 11.65 6.25 -3.06
CA VAL A 125 10.24 6.58 -2.84
C VAL A 125 9.39 5.31 -2.96
N ASN A 126 9.35 4.72 -4.14
CA ASN A 126 8.82 3.38 -4.44
C ASN A 126 9.27 2.92 -5.83
N ASP A 127 8.96 1.67 -6.18
CA ASP A 127 9.38 1.05 -7.46
C ASP A 127 8.79 1.68 -8.73
N ASN A 128 7.76 2.52 -8.63
CA ASN A 128 7.20 3.23 -9.79
C ASN A 128 8.05 4.43 -10.19
N TYR A 129 8.77 5.02 -9.24
CA TYR A 129 9.52 6.27 -9.39
C TYR A 129 11.03 6.04 -9.30
N LEU A 130 11.56 5.32 -10.28
CA LEU A 130 12.99 5.06 -10.42
C LEU A 130 13.52 5.71 -11.70
N GLU A 131 14.69 6.33 -11.62
CA GLU A 131 15.42 6.85 -12.78
C GLU A 131 15.83 5.72 -13.71
N ASP A 132 16.30 4.60 -13.14
CA ASP A 132 16.57 3.37 -13.86
C ASP A 132 15.91 2.18 -13.13
N LYS A 133 14.91 1.59 -13.79
CA LYS A 133 14.15 0.45 -13.23
C LYS A 133 14.95 -0.86 -13.22
N ASN A 134 15.90 -1.03 -14.15
CA ASN A 134 16.71 -2.25 -14.21
C ASN A 134 17.76 -2.26 -13.10
N LEU A 135 18.39 -1.11 -12.86
CA LEU A 135 19.37 -0.93 -11.79
C LEU A 135 18.72 -0.62 -10.43
N LYS A 136 17.40 -0.53 -10.36
CA LYS A 136 16.67 -0.09 -9.15
C LYS A 136 17.18 1.24 -8.60
N LYS A 137 17.60 2.16 -9.50
CA LYS A 137 18.23 3.41 -9.14
C LYS A 137 17.20 4.54 -8.97
N PRO A 138 17.10 5.16 -7.77
CA PRO A 138 16.24 6.32 -7.55
C PRO A 138 16.76 7.59 -8.26
N TYR A 139 15.89 8.58 -8.43
CA TYR A 139 16.29 9.89 -8.93
C TYR A 139 17.19 10.63 -7.94
N SER A 140 18.16 11.38 -8.46
CA SER A 140 18.98 12.30 -7.65
C SER A 140 18.19 13.56 -7.29
N LEU A 141 18.30 13.97 -6.04
CA LEU A 141 17.76 15.23 -5.52
C LEU A 141 18.86 16.26 -5.27
N GLN A 142 20.09 16.00 -5.72
CA GLN A 142 21.21 16.89 -5.49
C GLN A 142 21.16 18.10 -6.42
N ASN A 143 21.21 19.30 -5.84
CA ASN A 143 21.43 20.56 -6.54
C ASN A 143 22.91 20.69 -6.97
N SER A 144 23.20 21.67 -7.84
CA SER A 144 24.58 21.97 -8.30
C SER A 144 25.52 22.40 -7.17
N ASP A 145 24.98 22.95 -6.09
CA ASP A 145 25.71 23.36 -4.88
C ASP A 145 25.79 22.24 -3.82
N LYS A 146 25.42 21.01 -4.19
CA LYS A 146 25.38 19.81 -3.34
C LYS A 146 24.34 19.86 -2.22
N THR A 147 23.39 20.79 -2.23
CA THR A 147 22.25 20.79 -1.31
C THR A 147 21.13 19.88 -1.79
N ILE A 148 20.18 19.53 -0.90
CA ILE A 148 19.03 18.68 -1.24
C ILE A 148 17.91 19.53 -1.82
N ASN A 149 17.41 19.13 -3.00
CA ASN A 149 16.23 19.70 -3.65
C ASN A 149 14.96 18.96 -3.24
N TRP A 150 14.36 19.35 -2.14
CA TRP A 150 13.11 18.75 -1.64
C TRP A 150 11.88 19.02 -2.52
N GLU A 151 11.96 19.97 -3.46
CA GLU A 151 10.88 20.27 -4.41
C GLU A 151 11.05 19.51 -5.74
N PHE A 152 12.06 18.64 -5.84
CA PHE A 152 12.27 17.84 -7.06
C PHE A 152 11.07 16.91 -7.33
N ALA A 153 10.65 16.87 -8.59
CA ALA A 153 9.71 15.86 -9.10
C ALA A 153 10.16 15.39 -10.49
N PRO A 154 10.17 14.08 -10.76
CA PRO A 154 10.49 13.59 -12.10
C PRO A 154 9.50 14.11 -13.14
N LYS A 155 9.99 14.37 -14.34
CA LYS A 155 9.13 14.84 -15.44
C LYS A 155 8.02 13.82 -15.74
N GLY A 156 6.77 14.25 -15.65
CA GLY A 156 5.61 13.41 -15.93
C GLY A 156 5.13 12.56 -14.76
N ALA A 157 5.77 12.68 -13.58
CA ALA A 157 5.25 12.08 -12.38
C ALA A 157 3.93 12.75 -11.92
N ASP A 158 3.11 11.99 -11.22
CA ASP A 158 1.98 12.53 -10.49
C ASP A 158 2.41 13.14 -9.14
N ASN A 159 1.48 13.76 -8.42
CA ASN A 159 1.76 14.40 -7.13
C ASN A 159 2.15 13.39 -6.03
N GLU A 160 1.97 12.09 -6.26
CA GLU A 160 2.33 11.06 -5.28
C GLU A 160 3.84 10.95 -5.07
N TYR A 161 4.66 11.27 -6.10
CA TYR A 161 6.11 11.32 -5.90
C TYR A 161 6.49 12.28 -4.77
N GLN A 162 6.01 13.53 -4.84
CA GLN A 162 6.28 14.55 -3.83
C GLN A 162 5.74 14.17 -2.45
N LYS A 163 4.52 13.67 -2.38
CA LYS A 163 3.93 13.20 -1.13
C LYS A 163 4.76 12.08 -0.49
N GLN A 164 5.17 11.09 -1.29
CA GLN A 164 5.92 9.94 -0.79
C GLN A 164 7.38 10.27 -0.47
N LEU A 165 7.97 11.25 -1.15
CA LEU A 165 9.29 11.77 -0.81
C LEU A 165 9.35 12.22 0.66
N HIS A 166 8.32 12.92 1.14
CA HIS A 166 8.24 13.40 2.51
C HIS A 166 7.82 12.35 3.55
N ARG A 167 7.75 11.06 3.18
CA ARG A 167 7.52 9.90 4.09
C ARG A 167 8.82 9.32 4.65
N HIS A 168 9.96 9.60 4.04
CA HIS A 168 11.29 9.15 4.44
C HIS A 168 11.49 7.63 4.43
N ASN A 169 10.88 6.93 3.46
CA ASN A 169 10.86 5.46 3.39
C ASN A 169 12.25 4.80 3.29
N TRP A 170 13.29 5.55 2.88
CA TRP A 170 14.66 5.04 2.76
C TRP A 170 15.41 5.02 4.11
N MET A 171 15.03 5.82 5.08
CA MET A 171 15.74 5.94 6.36
C MET A 171 15.75 4.65 7.18
N PRO A 172 14.63 3.90 7.34
CA PRO A 172 14.67 2.59 7.96
C PRO A 172 15.56 1.58 7.22
N LEU A 173 15.71 1.69 5.88
CA LEU A 173 16.60 0.83 5.10
C LEU A 173 18.08 1.11 5.42
N GLN A 174 18.43 2.39 5.63
CA GLN A 174 19.76 2.77 6.13
C GLN A 174 20.00 2.21 7.54
N GLY A 175 19.02 2.32 8.44
CA GLY A 175 19.10 1.75 9.79
C GLY A 175 19.31 0.23 9.78
N LYS A 176 18.55 -0.49 8.99
CA LYS A 176 18.68 -1.94 8.83
C LYS A 176 20.05 -2.33 8.24
N THR A 177 20.56 -1.53 7.29
CA THR A 177 21.87 -1.76 6.68
C THR A 177 23.01 -1.45 7.67
N TYR A 178 22.85 -0.40 8.49
CA TYR A 178 23.76 -0.10 9.59
C TYR A 178 23.85 -1.25 10.60
N GLN A 179 22.72 -1.80 11.03
CA GLN A 179 22.69 -2.92 11.96
C GLN A 179 23.48 -4.14 11.45
N ASP A 180 23.47 -4.40 10.14
CA ASP A 180 24.17 -5.51 9.50
C ASP A 180 25.67 -5.21 9.30
N SER A 181 26.06 -3.99 8.96
CA SER A 181 27.42 -3.61 8.56
C SER A 181 28.21 -2.86 9.63
N HIS A 182 27.55 -2.21 10.56
CA HIS A 182 28.13 -1.23 11.51
C HIS A 182 28.90 -0.09 10.82
N ASP A 183 28.55 0.22 9.54
CA ASP A 183 29.17 1.32 8.81
C ASP A 183 28.48 2.64 9.18
N GLU A 184 29.23 3.52 9.83
CA GLU A 184 28.72 4.80 10.37
C GLU A 184 28.24 5.76 9.29
N LYS A 185 28.59 5.56 8.02
CA LYS A 185 28.10 6.39 6.91
C LYS A 185 26.58 6.47 6.87
N TYR A 186 25.87 5.39 7.23
CA TYR A 186 24.40 5.36 7.26
C TYR A 186 23.83 6.20 8.39
N MET A 187 24.44 6.14 9.58
CA MET A 187 24.05 6.96 10.70
C MET A 187 24.28 8.45 10.43
N LEU A 188 25.45 8.79 9.87
CA LEU A 188 25.79 10.16 9.51
C LEU A 188 24.86 10.72 8.44
N SER A 189 24.54 9.91 7.42
CA SER A 189 23.57 10.30 6.38
C SER A 189 22.16 10.51 6.96
N TRP A 190 21.69 9.62 7.84
CA TRP A 190 20.39 9.81 8.51
C TRP A 190 20.35 11.12 9.30
N LYS A 191 21.38 11.42 10.09
CA LYS A 191 21.48 12.68 10.85
C LYS A 191 21.42 13.89 9.94
N GLU A 192 22.27 13.93 8.93
CA GLU A 192 22.37 15.04 7.97
C GLU A 192 21.02 15.31 7.29
N VAL A 193 20.44 14.26 6.70
CA VAL A 193 19.22 14.38 5.88
C VAL A 193 18.00 14.70 6.74
N TYR A 194 17.89 14.09 7.93
CA TYR A 194 16.76 14.38 8.82
C TYR A 194 16.82 15.79 9.38
N ALA A 195 18.00 16.26 9.80
CA ALA A 195 18.18 17.62 10.27
C ALA A 195 17.96 18.68 9.17
N ASP A 196 18.45 18.43 7.95
CA ASP A 196 18.18 19.31 6.80
C ASP A 196 16.67 19.39 6.50
N TRP A 197 15.97 18.25 6.59
CA TRP A 197 14.51 18.24 6.38
C TRP A 197 13.78 19.07 7.45
N ILE A 198 14.11 18.89 8.72
CA ILE A 198 13.52 19.65 9.84
C ILE A 198 13.75 21.15 9.68
N ALA A 199 14.98 21.55 9.36
CA ALA A 199 15.34 22.95 9.18
C ALA A 199 14.58 23.63 8.01
N LYS A 200 14.37 22.89 6.90
CA LYS A 200 13.69 23.39 5.70
C LYS A 200 12.17 23.32 5.78
N HIS A 201 11.61 22.48 6.64
CA HIS A 201 10.18 22.26 6.76
C HIS A 201 9.73 22.36 8.23
N PRO A 202 9.81 23.56 8.83
CA PRO A 202 9.40 23.75 10.22
C PRO A 202 7.91 23.41 10.42
N LEU A 203 7.53 23.16 11.67
CA LEU A 203 6.17 22.89 12.06
C LEU A 203 5.23 24.01 11.58
N PRO A 204 4.17 23.71 10.81
CA PRO A 204 3.32 24.76 10.26
C PRO A 204 2.44 25.40 11.34
N GLU A 205 2.29 26.71 11.27
CA GLU A 205 1.29 27.46 12.03
C GLU A 205 -0.07 27.32 11.34
N GLY A 206 -0.90 26.35 11.73
CA GLY A 206 -2.27 26.20 11.19
C GLY A 206 -2.51 24.94 10.36
N SER A 207 -3.28 25.06 9.26
CA SER A 207 -3.73 23.91 8.49
C SER A 207 -2.59 23.13 7.83
N PRO A 208 -2.73 21.78 7.72
CA PRO A 208 -1.73 20.93 7.10
C PRO A 208 -1.37 21.34 5.68
N ASP A 209 -0.10 21.32 5.36
CA ASP A 209 0.40 21.40 4.00
C ASP A 209 0.06 20.10 3.24
N LYS A 210 -0.22 20.19 1.94
CA LYS A 210 -0.60 19.06 1.07
C LYS A 210 0.47 17.98 0.96
N PHE A 211 1.75 18.30 1.10
CA PHE A 211 2.86 17.41 0.77
C PHE A 211 3.68 17.04 2.00
N LYS A 212 4.11 17.99 2.80
CA LYS A 212 5.12 17.84 3.85
C LYS A 212 4.51 17.44 5.19
N TRP A 213 3.48 18.17 5.62
CA TRP A 213 2.80 18.00 6.91
C TRP A 213 1.38 17.41 6.81
N TYR A 214 1.04 16.81 5.66
CA TYR A 214 -0.21 16.08 5.53
C TYR A 214 -0.22 14.84 6.42
N GLN A 215 -1.34 14.51 7.03
CA GLN A 215 -1.45 13.49 8.09
C GLN A 215 -0.81 12.14 7.70
N LEU A 216 -1.02 11.69 6.46
CA LEU A 216 -0.44 10.42 5.99
C LEU A 216 1.08 10.45 5.93
N GLN A 217 1.68 11.57 5.48
CA GLN A 217 3.13 11.71 5.43
C GLN A 217 3.74 11.76 6.83
N VAL A 218 3.11 12.53 7.74
CA VAL A 218 3.56 12.60 9.14
C VAL A 218 3.44 11.23 9.81
N SER A 219 2.34 10.50 9.58
CA SER A 219 2.13 9.14 10.11
C SER A 219 3.24 8.20 9.66
N THR A 220 3.56 8.19 8.37
CA THR A 220 4.60 7.31 7.82
C THR A 220 5.99 7.71 8.33
N ARG A 221 6.28 9.03 8.47
CA ARG A 221 7.54 9.50 9.08
C ARG A 221 7.68 9.03 10.53
N ILE A 222 6.65 9.17 11.36
CA ILE A 222 6.67 8.68 12.74
C ILE A 222 7.03 7.20 12.76
N MET A 223 6.36 6.38 11.96
CA MET A 223 6.65 4.94 11.89
C MET A 223 8.10 4.68 11.49
N GLY A 224 8.58 5.28 10.41
CA GLY A 224 9.96 5.11 9.94
C GLY A 224 11.00 5.65 10.92
N GLN A 225 10.73 6.77 11.61
CA GLN A 225 11.65 7.31 12.60
C GLN A 225 11.74 6.45 13.87
N THR A 226 10.67 5.77 14.27
CA THR A 226 10.74 4.80 15.37
C THR A 226 11.65 3.61 15.03
N GLU A 227 11.64 3.16 13.77
CA GLU A 227 12.54 2.09 13.31
C GLU A 227 13.99 2.58 13.22
N SER A 228 14.21 3.74 12.61
CA SER A 228 15.55 4.34 12.48
C SER A 228 16.20 4.58 13.85
N PHE A 229 15.43 5.09 14.82
CA PHE A 229 15.89 5.26 16.19
C PHE A 229 16.40 3.95 16.81
N GLU A 230 15.62 2.88 16.71
CA GLU A 230 16.00 1.58 17.29
C GLU A 230 17.24 0.98 16.62
N TYR A 231 17.39 1.16 15.31
CA TYR A 231 18.57 0.68 14.58
C TYR A 231 19.85 1.47 14.93
N PHE A 232 19.74 2.79 15.11
CA PHE A 232 20.90 3.68 15.24
C PHE A 232 21.27 4.04 16.68
N LYS A 233 20.39 3.84 17.67
CA LYS A 233 20.60 4.34 19.06
C LYS A 233 21.90 3.89 19.73
N SER A 234 22.51 2.79 19.27
CA SER A 234 23.78 2.26 19.80
C SER A 234 25.01 2.71 18.99
N SER A 235 24.85 3.54 17.97
CA SER A 235 25.96 4.11 17.21
C SER A 235 26.76 5.09 18.06
N PRO A 236 28.11 5.10 17.94
CA PRO A 236 28.94 6.13 18.59
C PRO A 236 28.65 7.56 18.10
N ASN A 237 28.05 7.70 16.89
CA ASN A 237 27.62 9.00 16.36
C ASN A 237 26.20 9.39 16.80
N PHE A 238 25.49 8.52 17.55
CA PHE A 238 24.23 8.86 18.20
C PHE A 238 24.54 9.54 19.55
N THR A 239 24.78 10.84 19.51
CA THR A 239 25.21 11.62 20.70
C THR A 239 24.01 12.02 21.58
N PRO A 240 24.25 12.45 22.84
CA PRO A 240 23.20 12.99 23.71
C PRO A 240 22.46 14.20 23.10
N GLU A 241 23.18 15.07 22.39
CA GLU A 241 22.63 16.25 21.72
C GLU A 241 21.72 15.80 20.55
N TRP A 242 22.15 14.77 19.79
CA TRP A 242 21.30 14.18 18.75
C TRP A 242 20.05 13.52 19.32
N LEU A 243 20.15 12.84 20.46
CA LEU A 243 18.98 12.31 21.17
C LEU A 243 17.99 13.43 21.52
N SER A 244 18.49 14.55 22.05
CA SER A 244 17.65 15.71 22.35
C SER A 244 16.94 16.25 21.13
N PHE A 245 17.68 16.51 20.06
CA PHE A 245 17.13 16.94 18.77
C PHE A 245 16.06 15.98 18.26
N PHE A 246 16.37 14.69 18.23
CA PHE A 246 15.44 13.66 17.73
C PHE A 246 14.15 13.63 18.55
N LEU A 247 14.22 13.56 19.89
CA LEU A 247 13.05 13.42 20.75
C LEU A 247 12.14 14.64 20.70
N VAL A 248 12.71 15.85 20.63
CA VAL A 248 11.92 17.10 20.52
C VAL A 248 11.14 17.11 19.21
N HIS A 249 11.80 16.90 18.07
CA HIS A 249 11.12 16.93 16.79
C HIS A 249 10.21 15.73 16.57
N PHE A 250 10.51 14.57 17.14
CA PHE A 250 9.59 13.43 17.14
C PHE A 250 8.29 13.75 17.91
N ALA A 251 8.41 14.37 19.08
CA ALA A 251 7.26 14.80 19.87
C ALA A 251 6.41 15.84 19.12
N GLU A 252 7.03 16.79 18.44
CA GLU A 252 6.33 17.76 17.58
C GLU A 252 5.48 17.09 16.50
N HIS A 253 6.02 16.06 15.85
CA HIS A 253 5.27 15.28 14.85
C HIS A 253 4.06 14.56 15.48
N ALA A 254 4.24 13.94 16.64
CA ALA A 254 3.17 13.23 17.32
C ALA A 254 2.10 14.18 17.89
N ASP A 255 2.49 15.30 18.49
CA ASP A 255 1.58 16.35 18.94
C ASP A 255 0.79 16.96 17.79
N TYR A 256 1.47 17.21 16.66
CA TYR A 256 0.81 17.69 15.44
C TYR A 256 -0.26 16.72 14.96
N LEU A 257 0.05 15.42 14.85
CA LEU A 257 -0.95 14.40 14.48
C LEU A 257 -2.10 14.31 15.48
N SER A 258 -1.81 14.40 16.77
CA SER A 258 -2.83 14.35 17.82
C SER A 258 -3.78 15.55 17.75
N LYS A 259 -3.26 16.72 17.37
CA LYS A 259 -4.00 17.97 17.27
C LYS A 259 -4.82 18.11 15.98
N TYR A 260 -4.23 17.69 14.83
CA TYR A 260 -4.83 17.88 13.51
C TYR A 260 -5.35 16.55 12.95
N LYS A 261 -6.52 16.14 13.46
CA LYS A 261 -7.19 14.92 13.01
C LYS A 261 -7.61 15.07 11.54
N TYR A 262 -7.33 14.04 10.72
CA TYR A 262 -7.85 13.96 9.36
C TYR A 262 -9.38 13.92 9.37
N ALA A 263 -10.01 14.69 8.48
CA ALA A 263 -11.46 14.87 8.50
C ALA A 263 -12.24 13.71 7.84
N GLY A 264 -11.58 12.92 6.97
CA GLY A 264 -12.21 11.80 6.28
C GLY A 264 -12.20 10.51 7.10
N GLU A 265 -13.11 9.60 6.81
CA GLU A 265 -13.21 8.27 7.39
C GLU A 265 -12.61 7.25 6.42
N ASN A 266 -11.29 7.13 6.38
CA ASN A 266 -10.57 6.28 5.43
C ASN A 266 -9.21 5.82 5.98
N ASN A 267 -8.42 5.17 5.10
CA ASN A 267 -7.07 4.68 5.39
C ASN A 267 -6.13 5.76 5.97
N ILE A 268 -6.28 7.03 5.62
CA ILE A 268 -5.41 8.12 6.13
C ILE A 268 -5.64 8.32 7.63
N LEU A 269 -6.91 8.41 8.05
CA LEU A 269 -7.25 8.55 9.46
C LEU A 269 -6.80 7.33 10.27
N LEU A 270 -6.92 6.12 9.71
CA LEU A 270 -6.45 4.91 10.37
C LEU A 270 -4.91 4.90 10.49
N SER A 271 -4.19 5.30 9.44
CA SER A 271 -2.72 5.42 9.48
C SER A 271 -2.27 6.43 10.55
N GLN A 272 -2.97 7.55 10.65
CA GLN A 272 -2.74 8.54 11.71
C GLN A 272 -2.91 7.93 13.11
N ALA A 273 -3.97 7.16 13.31
CA ALA A 273 -4.26 6.51 14.58
C ALA A 273 -3.19 5.47 14.95
N VAL A 274 -2.80 4.61 14.01
CA VAL A 274 -1.73 3.62 14.21
C VAL A 274 -0.42 4.30 14.60
N ALA A 275 -0.02 5.34 13.87
CA ALA A 275 1.21 6.10 14.17
C ALA A 275 1.21 6.73 15.56
N LEU A 276 0.07 7.25 16.02
CA LEU A 276 -0.09 7.79 17.38
C LEU A 276 0.06 6.69 18.45
N VAL A 277 -0.49 5.49 18.21
CA VAL A 277 -0.30 4.37 19.14
C VAL A 277 1.16 3.93 19.18
N PHE A 278 1.84 3.87 18.03
CA PHE A 278 3.27 3.59 17.96
C PHE A 278 4.08 4.62 18.73
N ALA A 279 3.86 5.91 18.49
CA ALA A 279 4.56 6.99 19.19
C ALA A 279 4.40 6.89 20.71
N GLY A 280 3.16 6.76 21.20
CA GLY A 280 2.88 6.69 22.62
C GLY A 280 3.38 5.41 23.30
N THR A 281 3.43 4.29 22.58
CA THR A 281 3.91 3.01 23.10
C THR A 281 5.45 2.93 23.13
N LEU A 282 6.10 3.46 22.08
CA LEU A 282 7.55 3.34 21.94
C LEU A 282 8.35 4.43 22.67
N PHE A 283 7.70 5.56 22.99
CA PHE A 283 8.34 6.66 23.75
C PHE A 283 7.47 7.09 24.95
N PRO A 284 7.17 6.15 25.89
CA PRO A 284 6.29 6.43 27.03
C PRO A 284 6.91 7.40 28.04
N GLU A 285 8.20 7.70 27.91
CA GLU A 285 8.93 8.70 28.69
C GLU A 285 8.51 10.15 28.36
N LEU A 286 7.82 10.36 27.22
CA LEU A 286 7.31 11.68 26.85
C LEU A 286 5.96 11.96 27.53
N LYS A 287 5.77 13.19 28.02
CA LYS A 287 4.57 13.57 28.80
C LYS A 287 3.26 13.31 28.07
N ASN A 288 3.23 13.53 26.75
CA ASN A 288 2.02 13.36 25.94
C ASN A 288 1.82 11.93 25.41
N ALA A 289 2.74 11.00 25.67
CA ALA A 289 2.74 9.63 25.13
C ALA A 289 1.43 8.88 25.39
N SER A 290 0.92 8.93 26.63
CA SER A 290 -0.34 8.28 26.99
C SER A 290 -1.55 8.88 26.26
N GLN A 291 -1.53 10.20 26.01
CA GLN A 291 -2.57 10.88 25.25
C GLN A 291 -2.53 10.49 23.78
N TRP A 292 -1.34 10.38 23.17
CA TRP A 292 -1.20 9.91 21.78
C TRP A 292 -1.73 8.48 21.63
N GLN A 293 -1.32 7.57 22.52
CA GLN A 293 -1.79 6.18 22.51
C GLN A 293 -3.31 6.11 22.65
N LYS A 294 -3.87 6.84 23.63
CA LYS A 294 -5.33 6.88 23.83
C LYS A 294 -6.05 7.43 22.61
N THR A 295 -5.61 8.56 22.08
CA THR A 295 -6.22 9.17 20.88
C THR A 295 -6.20 8.22 19.70
N GLY A 296 -5.08 7.53 19.46
CA GLY A 296 -4.97 6.53 18.41
C GLY A 296 -5.92 5.35 18.60
N CYS A 297 -6.00 4.77 19.81
CA CYS A 297 -6.91 3.67 20.12
C CYS A 297 -8.39 4.08 19.97
N ASP A 298 -8.76 5.26 20.43
CA ASP A 298 -10.14 5.79 20.30
C ASP A 298 -10.54 5.91 18.82
N ILE A 299 -9.64 6.43 17.97
CA ILE A 299 -9.87 6.52 16.52
C ILE A 299 -10.00 5.12 15.90
N ILE A 300 -9.14 4.17 16.24
CA ILE A 300 -9.20 2.80 15.70
C ILE A 300 -10.53 2.14 16.06
N ASN A 301 -10.97 2.28 17.31
CA ASN A 301 -12.23 1.72 17.78
C ASN A 301 -13.44 2.32 17.03
N ASP A 302 -13.44 3.64 16.81
CA ASP A 302 -14.48 4.32 16.03
C ASP A 302 -14.46 3.89 14.56
N GLN A 303 -13.27 3.82 13.97
CA GLN A 303 -13.12 3.56 12.53
C GLN A 303 -13.31 2.09 12.16
N THR A 304 -13.10 1.14 13.05
CA THR A 304 -13.25 -0.29 12.74
C THR A 304 -14.64 -0.61 12.20
N SER A 305 -15.70 -0.06 12.81
CA SER A 305 -17.08 -0.27 12.36
C SER A 305 -17.48 0.53 11.12
N LYS A 306 -16.69 1.53 10.72
CA LYS A 306 -16.97 2.41 9.59
C LYS A 306 -16.20 2.01 8.33
N LEU A 307 -14.98 1.52 8.52
CA LEU A 307 -14.10 1.15 7.41
C LEU A 307 -14.36 -0.26 6.89
N PHE A 308 -14.80 -1.17 7.75
CA PHE A 308 -15.07 -2.56 7.35
C PHE A 308 -16.58 -2.81 7.23
N LEU A 309 -16.96 -3.39 6.10
CA LEU A 309 -18.30 -3.87 5.86
C LEU A 309 -18.54 -5.21 6.59
N GLU A 310 -19.76 -5.66 6.71
CA GLU A 310 -20.13 -6.89 7.45
C GLU A 310 -19.43 -8.14 6.93
N ASP A 311 -19.10 -8.18 5.63
CA ASP A 311 -18.39 -9.28 4.98
C ASP A 311 -16.86 -9.20 5.10
N GLY A 312 -16.35 -8.16 5.74
CA GLY A 312 -14.93 -7.92 6.00
C GLY A 312 -14.21 -7.08 4.97
N MET A 313 -14.80 -6.78 3.82
CA MET A 313 -14.19 -5.86 2.84
C MET A 313 -14.17 -4.44 3.38
N THR A 314 -13.14 -3.67 3.05
CA THR A 314 -13.10 -2.23 3.36
C THR A 314 -14.00 -1.43 2.43
N ASN A 315 -14.54 -0.32 2.92
CA ASN A 315 -15.45 0.55 2.17
C ASN A 315 -14.80 1.23 0.95
N ASP A 316 -13.48 1.25 0.85
CA ASP A 316 -12.74 1.67 -0.34
C ASP A 316 -12.95 0.72 -1.53
N LEU A 317 -13.41 -0.50 -1.29
CA LEU A 317 -13.69 -1.56 -2.28
C LEU A 317 -12.50 -1.87 -3.21
N SER A 318 -11.29 -1.53 -2.77
CA SER A 318 -10.03 -1.76 -3.46
C SER A 318 -9.16 -2.71 -2.66
N LEU A 319 -8.76 -3.83 -3.27
CA LEU A 319 -7.90 -4.82 -2.63
C LEU A 319 -6.55 -4.24 -2.20
N HIS A 320 -6.04 -3.25 -2.94
CA HIS A 320 -4.78 -2.58 -2.61
C HIS A 320 -4.86 -1.85 -1.26
N TYR A 321 -5.88 -1.02 -1.07
CA TYR A 321 -6.11 -0.28 0.18
C TYR A 321 -6.52 -1.21 1.31
N HIS A 322 -7.34 -2.22 1.02
CA HIS A 322 -7.75 -3.24 1.97
C HIS A 322 -6.54 -3.96 2.61
N ILE A 323 -5.58 -4.40 1.80
CA ILE A 323 -4.34 -5.01 2.30
C ILE A 323 -3.51 -4.00 3.12
N GLY A 324 -3.41 -2.76 2.67
CA GLY A 324 -2.68 -1.72 3.40
C GLY A 324 -3.26 -1.44 4.80
N ILE A 325 -4.59 -1.42 4.92
CA ILE A 325 -5.28 -1.29 6.21
C ILE A 325 -4.99 -2.50 7.12
N LEU A 326 -5.07 -3.71 6.57
CA LEU A 326 -4.74 -4.93 7.31
C LEU A 326 -3.30 -4.96 7.79
N ASP A 327 -2.35 -4.51 6.97
CA ASP A 327 -0.94 -4.44 7.33
C ASP A 327 -0.71 -3.50 8.51
N GLY A 328 -1.30 -2.31 8.50
CA GLY A 328 -1.21 -1.36 9.61
C GLY A 328 -1.80 -1.90 10.92
N LEU A 329 -2.94 -2.58 10.85
CA LEU A 329 -3.58 -3.18 12.03
C LEU A 329 -2.84 -4.43 12.53
N TYR A 330 -2.19 -5.20 11.65
CA TYR A 330 -1.28 -6.27 12.03
C TYR A 330 -0.08 -5.73 12.82
N ASP A 331 0.57 -4.70 12.32
CA ASP A 331 1.72 -4.09 13.02
C ASP A 331 1.30 -3.51 14.37
N LEU A 332 0.13 -2.88 14.44
CA LEU A 332 -0.46 -2.42 15.70
C LEU A 332 -0.65 -3.56 16.71
N LYS A 333 -1.26 -4.67 16.31
CA LYS A 333 -1.46 -5.83 17.21
C LYS A 333 -0.13 -6.37 17.73
N ARG A 334 0.88 -6.48 16.87
CA ARG A 334 2.23 -6.89 17.27
C ARG A 334 2.86 -5.92 18.27
N LEU A 335 2.72 -4.61 18.03
CA LEU A 335 3.20 -3.59 18.95
C LEU A 335 2.61 -3.76 20.35
N LEU A 336 1.28 -3.84 20.44
CA LEU A 336 0.57 -3.96 21.70
C LEU A 336 0.94 -5.26 22.45
N LEU A 337 1.00 -6.39 21.72
CA LEU A 337 1.38 -7.68 22.28
C LEU A 337 2.82 -7.68 22.81
N LEU A 338 3.79 -7.20 22.04
CA LEU A 338 5.21 -7.17 22.42
C LEU A 338 5.48 -6.29 23.64
N ASN A 339 4.73 -5.20 23.76
CA ASN A 339 4.89 -4.24 24.85
C ASN A 339 3.90 -4.46 26.00
N LYS A 340 3.14 -5.58 25.98
CA LYS A 340 2.19 -5.96 27.05
C LYS A 340 1.16 -4.86 27.35
N VAL A 341 0.78 -4.11 26.31
CA VAL A 341 -0.26 -3.10 26.42
C VAL A 341 -1.61 -3.81 26.61
N PRO A 342 -2.49 -3.36 27.54
CA PRO A 342 -3.76 -4.02 27.80
C PRO A 342 -4.65 -4.10 26.54
N GLU A 343 -5.18 -5.30 26.25
CA GLU A 343 -6.05 -5.54 25.09
C GLU A 343 -7.37 -4.76 25.14
N ASN A 344 -7.83 -4.39 26.33
CA ASN A 344 -9.07 -3.62 26.51
C ASN A 344 -9.03 -2.18 25.98
N LEU A 345 -7.89 -1.73 25.47
CA LEU A 345 -7.80 -0.45 24.74
C LEU A 345 -8.42 -0.53 23.35
N LEU A 346 -8.52 -1.72 22.77
CA LEU A 346 -9.14 -1.94 21.46
C LEU A 346 -10.48 -2.66 21.60
N SER A 347 -11.35 -2.48 20.58
CA SER A 347 -12.65 -3.12 20.52
C SER A 347 -12.53 -4.65 20.57
N PRO A 348 -13.34 -5.37 21.37
CA PRO A 348 -13.37 -6.84 21.40
C PRO A 348 -13.65 -7.46 20.02
N ASN A 349 -14.38 -6.77 19.16
CA ASN A 349 -14.77 -7.26 17.83
C ASN A 349 -13.66 -7.13 16.78
N LEU A 350 -12.55 -6.44 17.09
CA LEU A 350 -11.48 -6.18 16.11
C LEU A 350 -10.93 -7.47 15.51
N ASN A 351 -10.74 -8.52 16.33
CA ASN A 351 -10.21 -9.79 15.84
C ASN A 351 -11.15 -10.46 14.83
N GLU A 352 -12.46 -10.45 15.07
CA GLU A 352 -13.44 -11.01 14.14
C GLU A 352 -13.46 -10.24 12.82
N VAL A 353 -13.43 -8.91 12.89
CA VAL A 353 -13.39 -8.05 11.70
C VAL A 353 -12.14 -8.32 10.87
N LEU A 354 -10.97 -8.38 11.52
CA LEU A 354 -9.70 -8.66 10.84
C LEU A 354 -9.64 -10.06 10.24
N LEU A 355 -10.25 -11.07 10.89
CA LEU A 355 -10.34 -12.42 10.33
C LEU A 355 -11.17 -12.42 9.03
N LYS A 356 -12.35 -11.81 9.05
CA LYS A 356 -13.18 -11.66 7.85
C LYS A 356 -12.44 -10.93 6.75
N ALA A 357 -11.74 -9.86 7.10
CA ALA A 357 -10.96 -9.07 6.15
C ALA A 357 -9.79 -9.86 5.53
N ALA A 358 -9.05 -10.65 6.31
CA ALA A 358 -8.01 -11.54 5.80
C ALA A 358 -8.59 -12.62 4.86
N LYS A 359 -9.80 -13.12 5.12
CA LYS A 359 -10.51 -14.05 4.22
C LYS A 359 -10.88 -13.42 2.88
N VAL A 360 -11.17 -12.12 2.82
CA VAL A 360 -11.36 -11.41 1.53
C VAL A 360 -10.10 -11.56 0.67
N VAL A 361 -8.91 -11.27 1.22
CA VAL A 361 -7.64 -11.41 0.49
C VAL A 361 -7.42 -12.84 0.00
N MET A 362 -7.74 -13.83 0.83
CA MET A 362 -7.64 -15.24 0.48
C MET A 362 -8.53 -15.57 -0.72
N HIS A 363 -9.81 -15.20 -0.68
CA HIS A 363 -10.76 -15.51 -1.75
C HIS A 363 -10.46 -14.74 -3.05
N PHE A 364 -9.81 -13.57 -2.98
CA PHE A 364 -9.39 -12.78 -4.14
C PHE A 364 -8.06 -13.26 -4.75
N THR A 365 -7.44 -14.27 -4.17
CA THR A 365 -6.17 -14.80 -4.66
C THR A 365 -6.39 -15.74 -5.85
N TYR A 366 -5.68 -15.48 -6.96
CA TYR A 366 -5.73 -16.28 -8.17
C TYR A 366 -4.92 -17.58 -8.07
N PRO A 367 -5.24 -18.59 -8.91
CA PRO A 367 -4.48 -19.84 -9.04
C PRO A 367 -2.99 -19.66 -9.34
N SER A 368 -2.61 -18.61 -10.05
CA SER A 368 -1.21 -18.22 -10.30
C SER A 368 -0.37 -18.10 -9.04
N TYR A 369 -0.98 -17.81 -7.91
CA TYR A 369 -0.31 -17.75 -6.61
C TYR A 369 0.42 -19.07 -6.28
N PHE A 370 -0.09 -20.21 -6.72
CA PHE A 370 0.55 -21.52 -6.53
C PHE A 370 1.65 -21.81 -7.56
N THR A 371 1.84 -20.95 -8.56
CA THR A 371 2.89 -21.05 -9.59
C THR A 371 4.09 -20.17 -9.22
N LYS A 372 5.31 -20.69 -9.38
CA LYS A 372 6.53 -19.93 -9.08
C LYS A 372 6.65 -18.69 -9.96
N ASN A 373 7.15 -17.61 -9.36
CA ASN A 373 7.45 -16.33 -10.02
C ASN A 373 6.25 -15.59 -10.64
N SER A 374 5.01 -15.95 -10.27
CA SER A 374 3.84 -15.26 -10.78
C SER A 374 3.74 -13.83 -10.28
N LYS A 375 3.42 -12.92 -11.20
CA LYS A 375 3.29 -11.48 -10.95
C LYS A 375 1.84 -11.03 -10.92
N ASP A 376 0.91 -11.81 -11.46
CA ASP A 376 -0.51 -11.54 -11.52
C ASP A 376 -1.26 -12.58 -10.68
N CYS A 377 -1.47 -12.27 -9.39
CA CYS A 377 -2.07 -13.20 -8.43
C CYS A 377 -3.33 -12.65 -7.76
N SER A 378 -3.88 -11.53 -8.22
CA SER A 378 -5.10 -10.92 -7.68
C SER A 378 -5.80 -10.04 -8.70
N PRO A 379 -7.11 -9.76 -8.54
CA PRO A 379 -7.82 -8.80 -9.38
C PRO A 379 -7.33 -7.37 -9.15
N ALA A 380 -7.71 -6.49 -10.10
CA ALA A 380 -7.37 -5.08 -10.09
C ALA A 380 -8.60 -4.15 -10.05
N PHE A 381 -9.73 -4.59 -9.50
CA PHE A 381 -10.94 -3.75 -9.40
C PHE A 381 -10.69 -2.44 -8.66
N ASN A 382 -11.33 -1.37 -9.14
CA ASN A 382 -11.19 -0.04 -8.59
C ASN A 382 -9.72 0.48 -8.63
N ASP A 383 -9.31 1.36 -7.73
CA ASP A 383 -7.93 1.83 -7.65
C ASP A 383 -7.02 0.73 -7.03
N SER A 384 -6.91 -0.41 -7.72
CA SER A 384 -6.04 -1.53 -7.31
C SER A 384 -4.97 -1.83 -8.37
N TRP A 385 -3.83 -2.35 -7.89
CA TRP A 385 -2.83 -3.02 -8.70
C TRP A 385 -2.84 -4.51 -8.40
N VAL A 386 -2.59 -5.31 -9.42
CA VAL A 386 -2.36 -6.75 -9.24
C VAL A 386 -1.27 -7.02 -8.21
N LYS A 387 -1.44 -8.06 -7.41
CA LYS A 387 -0.45 -8.46 -6.40
C LYS A 387 0.40 -9.60 -6.91
N THR A 388 1.69 -9.51 -6.64
CA THR A 388 2.61 -10.60 -6.95
C THR A 388 2.48 -11.72 -5.91
N ARG A 389 2.92 -12.93 -6.29
CA ARG A 389 3.02 -14.07 -5.39
C ARG A 389 3.76 -13.76 -4.09
N SER A 390 4.88 -13.03 -4.20
CA SER A 390 5.70 -12.68 -3.04
C SER A 390 4.97 -11.74 -2.07
N VAL A 391 4.22 -10.77 -2.59
CA VAL A 391 3.44 -9.84 -1.76
C VAL A 391 2.35 -10.59 -1.01
N LEU A 392 1.54 -11.40 -1.71
CA LEU A 392 0.47 -12.17 -1.06
C LEU A 392 1.01 -13.19 -0.05
N ASN A 393 2.16 -13.82 -0.33
CA ASN A 393 2.77 -14.75 0.63
C ASN A 393 3.18 -14.07 1.94
N LYS A 394 3.73 -12.85 1.87
CA LYS A 394 4.01 -12.06 3.06
C LYS A 394 2.73 -11.75 3.86
N ASN A 395 1.64 -11.44 3.17
CA ASN A 395 0.34 -11.21 3.81
C ASN A 395 -0.19 -12.49 4.47
N PHE A 396 -0.17 -13.64 3.79
CA PHE A 396 -0.60 -14.91 4.38
C PHE A 396 0.24 -15.34 5.58
N LYS A 397 1.55 -15.03 5.59
CA LYS A 397 2.37 -15.21 6.78
C LYS A 397 1.83 -14.39 7.96
N LYS A 398 1.52 -13.12 7.74
CA LYS A 398 0.95 -12.23 8.76
C LYS A 398 -0.41 -12.75 9.26
N TYR A 399 -1.27 -13.22 8.34
CA TYR A 399 -2.59 -13.74 8.70
C TYR A 399 -2.51 -15.05 9.49
N MET A 400 -1.59 -15.95 9.12
CA MET A 400 -1.30 -17.16 9.89
C MET A 400 -0.79 -16.82 11.31
N GLU A 401 0.05 -15.79 11.46
CA GLU A 401 0.52 -15.31 12.78
C GLU A 401 -0.60 -14.67 13.61
N MET A 402 -1.52 -13.92 12.96
CA MET A 402 -2.67 -13.32 13.66
C MET A 402 -3.75 -14.32 14.06
N PHE A 403 -3.93 -15.37 13.27
CA PHE A 403 -5.01 -16.34 13.40
C PHE A 403 -4.47 -17.77 13.35
N PRO A 404 -3.67 -18.18 14.35
CA PRO A 404 -3.01 -19.50 14.35
C PRO A 404 -4.00 -20.68 14.38
N GLU A 405 -5.26 -20.45 14.79
CA GLU A 405 -6.31 -21.47 14.79
C GLU A 405 -6.92 -21.69 13.38
N ASP A 406 -6.66 -20.79 12.43
CA ASP A 406 -7.18 -20.89 11.07
C ASP A 406 -6.15 -21.49 10.13
N SER A 407 -6.15 -22.81 9.98
CA SER A 407 -5.19 -23.55 9.16
C SER A 407 -5.33 -23.33 7.65
N GLU A 408 -6.36 -22.62 7.17
CA GLU A 408 -6.46 -22.22 5.76
C GLU A 408 -5.39 -21.17 5.42
N PHE A 409 -5.00 -20.29 6.34
CA PHE A 409 -3.89 -19.36 6.11
C PHE A 409 -2.53 -20.08 6.05
N GLU A 410 -2.33 -21.15 6.79
CA GLU A 410 -1.17 -22.02 6.67
C GLU A 410 -1.11 -22.67 5.28
N TYR A 411 -2.25 -23.16 4.78
CA TYR A 411 -2.36 -23.70 3.43
C TYR A 411 -1.92 -22.67 2.38
N MET A 412 -2.42 -21.45 2.48
CA MET A 412 -2.02 -20.37 1.58
C MET A 412 -0.53 -20.04 1.72
N TYR A 413 -0.03 -19.82 2.92
CA TYR A 413 1.38 -19.47 3.17
C TYR A 413 2.33 -20.53 2.65
N THR A 414 2.02 -21.82 2.83
CA THR A 414 2.86 -22.95 2.40
C THR A 414 2.62 -23.37 0.95
N TYR A 415 1.80 -22.64 0.20
CA TYR A 415 1.42 -22.96 -1.18
C TYR A 415 0.78 -24.36 -1.32
N GLY A 416 -0.10 -24.68 -0.40
CA GLY A 416 -0.85 -25.94 -0.38
C GLY A 416 -0.08 -27.16 0.15
N LYS A 417 1.10 -26.97 0.76
CA LYS A 417 1.91 -28.10 1.27
C LYS A 417 1.52 -28.53 2.69
N SER A 418 0.96 -27.64 3.47
CA SER A 418 0.53 -27.85 4.85
C SER A 418 -0.71 -26.99 5.13
N GLY A 419 -1.43 -27.27 6.21
CA GLY A 419 -2.67 -26.62 6.52
C GLY A 419 -3.88 -27.27 5.88
N THR A 420 -5.05 -26.65 6.00
CA THR A 420 -6.32 -27.13 5.47
C THR A 420 -6.67 -26.42 4.18
N CYS A 421 -6.85 -27.17 3.08
CA CYS A 421 -7.34 -26.60 1.82
C CYS A 421 -8.73 -25.98 2.05
N PRO A 422 -8.96 -24.72 1.69
CA PRO A 422 -10.26 -24.09 1.83
C PRO A 422 -11.35 -24.89 1.08
N SER A 423 -12.47 -25.14 1.73
CA SER A 423 -13.56 -25.95 1.16
C SER A 423 -14.54 -25.12 0.33
N THR A 424 -14.60 -23.82 0.57
CA THR A 424 -15.55 -22.92 -0.10
C THR A 424 -15.17 -22.75 -1.58
N GLN A 425 -16.06 -23.12 -2.47
CA GLN A 425 -15.88 -22.96 -3.91
C GLN A 425 -16.58 -21.72 -4.46
N ILE A 426 -17.74 -21.35 -3.92
CA ILE A 426 -18.40 -20.09 -4.20
C ILE A 426 -18.39 -19.21 -2.95
N LYS A 427 -18.07 -17.95 -3.10
CA LYS A 427 -18.09 -16.97 -2.00
C LYS A 427 -18.84 -15.73 -2.42
N THR A 428 -19.80 -15.34 -1.60
CA THR A 428 -20.56 -14.10 -1.76
C THR A 428 -20.18 -13.11 -0.68
N PHE A 429 -19.65 -11.98 -1.08
CA PHE A 429 -19.41 -10.81 -0.24
C PHE A 429 -20.53 -9.79 -0.52
N GLN A 430 -21.69 -10.01 0.10
CA GLN A 430 -22.91 -9.29 -0.25
C GLN A 430 -22.90 -7.83 0.19
N SER A 431 -22.24 -7.52 1.31
CA SER A 431 -22.17 -6.15 1.82
C SER A 431 -21.30 -5.26 0.95
N SER A 432 -20.28 -5.83 0.31
CA SER A 432 -19.39 -5.13 -0.62
C SER A 432 -19.76 -5.33 -2.09
N GLY A 433 -20.54 -6.35 -2.41
CA GLY A 433 -20.99 -6.65 -3.78
C GLY A 433 -19.99 -7.45 -4.61
N PHE A 434 -19.06 -8.18 -3.98
CA PHE A 434 -18.14 -9.06 -4.69
C PHE A 434 -18.57 -10.53 -4.61
N TYR A 435 -18.37 -11.25 -5.71
CA TYR A 435 -18.77 -12.64 -5.83
C TYR A 435 -17.67 -13.45 -6.50
N VAL A 436 -17.28 -14.57 -5.87
CA VAL A 436 -16.19 -15.42 -6.33
C VAL A 436 -16.73 -16.80 -6.66
N LEU A 437 -16.54 -17.22 -7.92
CA LEU A 437 -16.78 -18.58 -8.40
C LEU A 437 -15.42 -19.25 -8.59
N ARG A 438 -15.28 -20.48 -8.09
CA ARG A 438 -14.00 -21.15 -8.04
C ARG A 438 -14.16 -22.66 -8.23
N SER A 439 -13.26 -23.29 -9.04
CA SER A 439 -13.23 -24.75 -9.17
C SER A 439 -12.35 -25.44 -8.11
N GLY A 440 -11.45 -24.72 -7.51
CA GLY A 440 -10.52 -25.27 -6.51
C GLY A 440 -9.49 -24.26 -6.01
N TRP A 441 -8.46 -24.79 -5.31
CA TRP A 441 -7.42 -24.01 -4.63
C TRP A 441 -6.01 -24.48 -4.99
N ASP A 442 -5.75 -24.66 -6.28
CA ASP A 442 -4.44 -25.02 -6.82
C ASP A 442 -4.12 -24.24 -8.10
N SER A 443 -2.96 -24.49 -8.70
CA SER A 443 -2.51 -23.78 -9.91
C SER A 443 -3.31 -24.06 -11.17
N GLN A 444 -4.11 -25.14 -11.18
CA GLN A 444 -4.95 -25.55 -12.33
C GLN A 444 -6.39 -25.07 -12.19
N SER A 445 -6.73 -24.51 -11.04
CA SER A 445 -8.09 -24.07 -10.76
C SER A 445 -8.50 -22.88 -11.64
N THR A 446 -9.80 -22.77 -11.84
CA THR A 446 -10.44 -21.61 -12.48
C THR A 446 -11.04 -20.71 -11.41
N VAL A 447 -10.89 -19.41 -11.55
CA VAL A 447 -11.49 -18.40 -10.68
C VAL A 447 -12.11 -17.30 -11.51
N LEU A 448 -13.37 -17.01 -11.26
CA LEU A 448 -14.03 -15.79 -11.73
C LEU A 448 -14.40 -14.94 -10.51
N ILE A 449 -14.01 -13.68 -10.54
CA ILE A 449 -14.43 -12.70 -9.53
C ILE A 449 -15.29 -11.66 -10.22
N HIS A 450 -16.52 -11.51 -9.75
CA HIS A 450 -17.48 -10.55 -10.25
C HIS A 450 -17.63 -9.39 -9.27
N SER A 451 -17.50 -8.17 -9.76
CA SER A 451 -17.70 -6.93 -9.02
C SER A 451 -19.05 -6.31 -9.40
N ASN A 452 -20.00 -6.35 -8.51
CA ASN A 452 -21.26 -5.63 -8.59
C ASN A 452 -21.42 -4.79 -7.33
N ASN A 453 -20.42 -3.98 -7.04
CA ASN A 453 -20.19 -3.31 -5.77
C ASN A 453 -21.30 -2.33 -5.39
N ILE A 454 -21.28 -1.85 -4.15
CA ILE A 454 -22.31 -0.98 -3.58
C ILE A 454 -21.81 0.45 -3.35
N SER A 455 -20.80 0.89 -4.08
CA SER A 455 -20.12 2.16 -3.87
C SER A 455 -21.06 3.36 -3.80
N SER A 456 -22.13 3.35 -4.56
CA SER A 456 -23.15 4.41 -4.52
C SER A 456 -23.88 4.53 -3.17
N LYS A 457 -23.94 3.45 -2.38
CA LYS A 457 -24.55 3.46 -1.03
C LYS A 457 -23.60 3.93 0.05
N LEU A 458 -22.30 3.81 -0.19
CA LEU A 458 -21.26 4.16 0.77
C LEU A 458 -20.81 5.61 0.68
N GLY A 459 -21.28 6.33 -0.36
CA GLY A 459 -20.86 7.70 -0.63
C GLY A 459 -19.66 7.77 -1.57
N ASP A 460 -19.08 8.94 -1.64
CA ASP A 460 -18.00 9.23 -2.58
C ASP A 460 -16.65 8.71 -2.03
N SER A 461 -16.27 7.50 -2.43
CA SER A 461 -14.91 7.02 -2.23
C SER A 461 -14.02 7.47 -3.38
N SER A 462 -12.89 8.08 -3.07
CA SER A 462 -11.91 8.52 -4.07
C SER A 462 -11.29 7.35 -4.86
N HIS A 463 -11.44 6.13 -4.38
CA HIS A 463 -10.86 4.91 -4.95
C HIS A 463 -11.82 4.10 -5.81
N ASN A 464 -13.10 4.43 -5.79
CA ASN A 464 -14.11 3.76 -6.61
C ASN A 464 -13.99 4.17 -8.07
N GLN A 465 -14.30 3.20 -8.94
CA GLN A 465 -14.42 3.39 -10.38
C GLN A 465 -15.85 3.03 -10.83
N LEU A 466 -16.13 3.21 -12.11
CA LEU A 466 -17.46 2.97 -12.67
C LEU A 466 -17.55 1.55 -13.22
N ASP A 467 -17.16 0.58 -12.39
CA ASP A 467 -16.90 -0.82 -12.74
C ASP A 467 -18.03 -1.79 -12.36
N ASN A 468 -19.20 -1.28 -12.00
CA ASN A 468 -20.32 -2.13 -11.60
C ASN A 468 -20.73 -3.10 -12.70
N GLY A 469 -20.85 -4.37 -12.34
CA GLY A 469 -21.16 -5.45 -13.25
C GLY A 469 -19.94 -6.03 -13.94
N THR A 470 -18.72 -5.53 -13.67
CA THR A 470 -17.48 -6.07 -14.25
C THR A 470 -17.11 -7.43 -13.65
N PHE A 471 -16.18 -8.11 -14.29
CA PHE A 471 -15.62 -9.36 -13.80
C PHE A 471 -14.19 -9.54 -14.30
N GLU A 472 -13.43 -10.37 -13.59
CA GLU A 472 -12.17 -10.93 -14.07
C GLU A 472 -12.25 -12.46 -14.07
N LEU A 473 -11.65 -13.09 -15.08
CA LEU A 473 -11.64 -14.55 -15.23
C LEU A 473 -10.21 -15.05 -15.37
N TYR A 474 -9.75 -15.78 -14.36
CA TYR A 474 -8.45 -16.44 -14.36
C TYR A 474 -8.58 -17.95 -14.61
N ARG A 475 -7.86 -18.47 -15.61
CA ARG A 475 -7.79 -19.89 -15.96
C ARG A 475 -6.52 -20.19 -16.74
N ASN A 476 -6.02 -21.42 -16.63
CA ASN A 476 -4.90 -21.93 -17.45
C ASN A 476 -3.67 -21.00 -17.44
N GLY A 477 -3.33 -20.45 -16.27
CA GLY A 477 -2.15 -19.63 -16.10
C GLY A 477 -2.29 -18.15 -16.46
N ARG A 478 -3.48 -17.66 -16.83
CA ARG A 478 -3.69 -16.25 -17.21
C ARG A 478 -5.04 -15.69 -16.78
N ASN A 479 -5.08 -14.38 -16.61
CA ASN A 479 -6.30 -13.60 -16.52
C ASN A 479 -6.80 -13.29 -17.93
N PHE A 480 -7.93 -13.88 -18.34
CA PHE A 480 -8.49 -13.71 -19.69
C PHE A 480 -9.16 -12.36 -19.91
N PHE A 481 -9.78 -11.83 -18.86
CA PHE A 481 -10.53 -10.57 -18.89
C PHE A 481 -10.09 -9.70 -17.71
N PRO A 482 -8.88 -9.11 -17.80
CA PRO A 482 -8.40 -8.25 -16.73
C PRO A 482 -9.25 -6.98 -16.63
N ASP A 483 -9.38 -6.48 -15.41
CA ASP A 483 -9.86 -5.11 -15.19
C ASP A 483 -8.74 -4.11 -15.47
N SER A 484 -9.11 -2.88 -15.81
CA SER A 484 -8.14 -1.83 -16.12
C SER A 484 -7.34 -1.37 -14.88
N GLY A 485 -7.90 -1.51 -13.69
CA GLY A 485 -7.26 -1.09 -12.45
C GLY A 485 -6.94 0.40 -12.39
N VAL A 486 -5.80 0.74 -11.81
CA VAL A 486 -5.32 2.12 -11.69
C VAL A 486 -3.99 2.31 -12.40
N CYS A 487 -3.84 3.38 -13.17
CA CYS A 487 -2.59 3.72 -13.84
C CYS A 487 -1.79 4.81 -13.10
N ALA A 488 -2.48 5.79 -12.55
CA ALA A 488 -1.89 6.95 -11.88
C ALA A 488 -2.93 7.63 -10.99
N TYR A 489 -2.45 8.50 -10.12
CA TYR A 489 -3.30 9.40 -9.33
C TYR A 489 -3.35 10.81 -9.95
N MET A 490 -3.78 11.81 -9.16
CA MET A 490 -3.87 13.18 -9.63
C MET A 490 -2.47 13.77 -9.91
N ALA A 491 -2.33 14.43 -11.05
CA ALA A 491 -1.11 15.10 -11.47
C ALA A 491 -1.44 16.52 -11.93
N GLU A 492 -1.47 17.47 -10.98
CA GLU A 492 -1.74 18.87 -11.28
C GLU A 492 -0.73 19.40 -12.31
N GLY A 493 -1.23 19.98 -13.40
CA GLY A 493 -0.42 20.47 -14.51
C GLY A 493 0.05 19.40 -15.52
N ASN A 494 -0.31 18.13 -15.34
CA ASN A 494 -0.04 17.06 -16.30
C ASN A 494 -1.33 16.49 -16.89
N GLU A 495 -1.87 17.17 -17.89
CA GLU A 495 -3.14 16.82 -18.51
C GLU A 495 -3.16 15.41 -19.13
N ASN A 496 -2.04 14.93 -19.67
CA ASN A 496 -1.96 13.58 -20.22
C ASN A 496 -2.19 12.49 -19.15
N VAL A 497 -1.60 12.65 -17.97
CA VAL A 497 -1.81 11.73 -16.85
C VAL A 497 -3.26 11.81 -16.35
N MET A 498 -3.81 13.01 -16.29
CA MET A 498 -5.20 13.22 -15.86
C MET A 498 -6.21 12.65 -16.87
N GLU A 499 -5.95 12.77 -18.18
CA GLU A 499 -6.77 12.15 -19.22
C GLU A 499 -6.73 10.61 -19.13
N LEU A 500 -5.53 10.05 -18.93
CA LEU A 500 -5.36 8.62 -18.77
C LEU A 500 -6.12 8.11 -17.53
N ARG A 501 -5.99 8.78 -16.38
CA ARG A 501 -6.75 8.43 -15.18
C ARG A 501 -8.26 8.51 -15.40
N ARG A 502 -8.76 9.57 -16.07
CA ARG A 502 -10.19 9.68 -16.43
C ARG A 502 -10.66 8.51 -17.29
N TRP A 503 -9.82 8.07 -18.25
CA TRP A 503 -10.16 6.93 -19.10
C TRP A 503 -10.30 5.63 -18.29
N PHE A 504 -9.33 5.33 -17.41
CA PHE A 504 -9.34 4.12 -16.56
C PHE A 504 -10.56 4.05 -15.65
N ARG A 505 -11.10 5.17 -15.24
CA ARG A 505 -12.27 5.25 -14.34
C ARG A 505 -13.63 5.21 -15.05
N GLN A 506 -13.67 5.18 -16.38
CA GLN A 506 -14.92 5.14 -17.15
C GLN A 506 -15.46 3.73 -17.23
N THR A 507 -16.79 3.58 -17.27
CA THR A 507 -17.47 2.28 -17.39
C THR A 507 -16.97 1.46 -18.58
N LYS A 508 -16.66 2.09 -19.71
CA LYS A 508 -16.15 1.41 -20.91
C LYS A 508 -14.73 0.85 -20.78
N ALA A 509 -14.01 1.19 -19.73
CA ALA A 509 -12.70 0.61 -19.43
C ALA A 509 -12.82 -0.74 -18.69
N HIS A 510 -14.03 -1.19 -18.37
CA HIS A 510 -14.30 -2.39 -17.58
C HIS A 510 -15.14 -3.41 -18.37
N ASN A 511 -15.18 -4.66 -17.91
CA ASN A 511 -15.89 -5.78 -18.55
C ASN A 511 -17.40 -5.75 -18.21
N THR A 512 -18.11 -4.71 -18.62
CA THR A 512 -19.50 -4.47 -18.22
C THR A 512 -20.32 -3.80 -19.32
N MET A 513 -21.60 -3.53 -19.03
CA MET A 513 -22.53 -2.87 -19.93
C MET A 513 -22.47 -1.35 -19.81
N VAL A 514 -22.38 -0.68 -20.93
CA VAL A 514 -22.44 0.79 -21.06
C VAL A 514 -23.71 1.17 -21.80
N LEU A 515 -24.42 2.19 -21.30
CA LEU A 515 -25.54 2.83 -21.99
C LEU A 515 -25.07 4.14 -22.60
N GLY A 516 -25.29 4.35 -23.89
CA GLY A 516 -24.96 5.58 -24.60
C GLY A 516 -26.18 6.18 -25.31
N ASN A 517 -26.16 7.48 -25.57
CA ASN A 517 -27.25 8.20 -26.26
C ASN A 517 -27.30 7.88 -27.74
N THR A 518 -26.15 7.55 -28.34
CA THR A 518 -26.02 7.12 -29.74
C THR A 518 -25.07 5.94 -29.82
N ALA A 519 -25.01 5.31 -31.02
CA ALA A 519 -24.08 4.21 -31.26
C ALA A 519 -22.60 4.59 -31.05
N GLU A 520 -22.26 5.88 -31.17
CA GLU A 520 -20.90 6.41 -31.04
C GLU A 520 -20.65 7.11 -29.68
N HIS A 521 -21.72 7.67 -29.08
CA HIS A 521 -21.64 8.37 -27.79
C HIS A 521 -21.93 7.41 -26.63
N GLU A 522 -21.04 7.40 -25.68
CA GLU A 522 -21.15 6.63 -24.46
C GLU A 522 -21.20 7.57 -23.26
N GLU A 523 -22.13 7.32 -22.34
CA GLU A 523 -22.11 7.99 -21.06
C GLU A 523 -20.83 7.68 -20.33
N THR A 524 -20.14 8.70 -19.86
CA THR A 524 -18.85 8.53 -19.15
C THR A 524 -19.03 8.07 -17.71
N GLY A 525 -20.28 7.90 -17.29
CA GLY A 525 -20.60 7.20 -16.07
C GLY A 525 -20.54 7.99 -14.78
N ALA A 526 -20.48 9.33 -14.80
CA ALA A 526 -20.67 10.12 -13.57
C ALA A 526 -21.99 9.78 -12.87
N GLU A 527 -23.02 9.40 -13.64
CA GLU A 527 -24.28 8.90 -13.11
C GLU A 527 -24.19 7.51 -12.50
N ASN A 528 -23.24 6.68 -12.96
CA ASN A 528 -23.09 5.31 -12.51
C ASN A 528 -22.64 5.26 -11.03
N ILE A 529 -21.66 6.05 -10.62
CA ILE A 529 -21.20 6.09 -9.22
C ILE A 529 -22.37 6.38 -8.26
N ASN A 530 -23.19 7.34 -8.59
CA ASN A 530 -24.23 7.83 -7.67
C ASN A 530 -25.49 6.94 -7.62
N LYS A 531 -25.65 6.03 -8.59
CA LYS A 531 -26.88 5.21 -8.75
C LYS A 531 -26.63 3.73 -8.75
N ALA A 532 -25.39 3.30 -8.88
CA ALA A 532 -25.02 1.90 -8.92
C ALA A 532 -25.19 1.27 -7.54
N ALA A 533 -26.21 0.50 -7.36
CA ALA A 533 -26.46 -0.29 -6.16
C ALA A 533 -26.57 -1.76 -6.60
N GLY A 534 -25.49 -2.50 -6.41
CA GLY A 534 -25.46 -3.92 -6.72
C GLY A 534 -26.38 -4.72 -5.79
N THR A 535 -27.13 -5.64 -6.36
CA THR A 535 -28.01 -6.56 -5.63
C THR A 535 -27.75 -7.98 -6.10
N LEU A 536 -27.55 -8.90 -5.16
CA LEU A 536 -27.57 -10.35 -5.44
C LEU A 536 -29.01 -10.82 -5.52
N LEU A 537 -29.41 -11.37 -6.65
CA LEU A 537 -30.74 -11.96 -6.87
C LEU A 537 -30.74 -13.47 -6.63
N LEU A 538 -29.67 -14.16 -7.02
CA LEU A 538 -29.55 -15.61 -6.88
C LEU A 538 -28.10 -16.02 -6.78
N SER A 539 -27.81 -16.98 -5.91
CA SER A 539 -26.53 -17.71 -5.83
C SER A 539 -26.81 -19.19 -5.66
N LYS A 540 -26.16 -20.05 -6.46
CA LYS A 540 -26.21 -21.51 -6.36
C LYS A 540 -24.85 -22.12 -6.56
N ASP A 541 -24.50 -23.09 -5.76
CA ASP A 541 -23.27 -23.88 -5.84
C ASP A 541 -23.64 -25.37 -5.85
N GLU A 542 -23.65 -25.95 -7.03
CA GLU A 542 -23.98 -27.35 -7.27
C GLU A 542 -22.72 -28.10 -7.76
N ASN A 543 -22.77 -29.41 -7.77
CA ASN A 543 -21.63 -30.22 -8.20
C ASN A 543 -21.23 -29.92 -9.64
N GLU A 544 -22.20 -29.75 -10.51
CA GLU A 544 -22.03 -29.57 -11.96
C GLU A 544 -21.83 -28.11 -12.34
N TYR A 545 -22.32 -27.17 -11.53
CA TYR A 545 -22.28 -25.75 -11.88
C TYR A 545 -22.31 -24.81 -10.68
N GLN A 546 -21.88 -23.59 -10.92
CA GLN A 546 -22.08 -22.43 -10.06
C GLN A 546 -22.87 -21.36 -10.80
N LEU A 547 -23.78 -20.66 -10.13
CA LEU A 547 -24.58 -19.60 -10.72
C LEU A 547 -24.66 -18.41 -9.79
N ILE A 548 -24.40 -17.23 -10.32
CA ILE A 548 -24.67 -15.95 -9.68
C ILE A 548 -25.55 -15.12 -10.60
N VAL A 549 -26.59 -14.49 -10.06
CA VAL A 549 -27.41 -13.51 -10.76
C VAL A 549 -27.40 -12.22 -9.96
N THR A 550 -26.94 -11.15 -10.56
CA THR A 550 -26.85 -9.82 -9.95
C THR A 550 -27.55 -8.78 -10.77
N GLU A 551 -27.94 -7.67 -10.15
CA GLU A 551 -28.57 -6.54 -10.81
C GLU A 551 -27.97 -5.24 -10.27
N ASN A 552 -27.72 -4.26 -11.14
CA ASN A 552 -27.36 -2.91 -10.75
C ASN A 552 -28.20 -1.86 -11.50
N GLN A 553 -28.21 -0.66 -10.97
CA GLN A 553 -28.85 0.50 -11.59
C GLN A 553 -27.79 1.60 -11.76
N GLY A 554 -26.83 1.37 -12.63
CA GLY A 554 -25.73 2.30 -12.92
C GLY A 554 -26.16 3.56 -13.66
N TYR A 555 -27.29 3.51 -14.39
CA TYR A 555 -27.83 4.61 -15.19
C TYR A 555 -29.26 4.96 -14.79
N THR A 556 -29.68 6.21 -15.06
CA THR A 556 -31.03 6.65 -14.80
C THR A 556 -32.04 5.85 -15.60
N ASN A 557 -33.06 5.29 -14.93
CA ASN A 557 -34.13 4.50 -15.52
C ASN A 557 -33.65 3.30 -16.36
N PHE A 558 -32.45 2.77 -16.06
CA PHE A 558 -31.91 1.60 -16.73
C PHE A 558 -31.25 0.69 -15.69
N LYS A 559 -31.55 -0.60 -15.78
CA LYS A 559 -30.95 -1.65 -14.96
C LYS A 559 -30.18 -2.62 -15.84
N HIS A 560 -29.04 -3.02 -15.37
CA HIS A 560 -28.27 -4.12 -15.92
C HIS A 560 -28.35 -5.32 -15.00
N ARG A 561 -28.84 -6.45 -15.49
CA ARG A 561 -28.80 -7.75 -14.82
C ARG A 561 -27.82 -8.64 -15.55
N ARG A 562 -26.92 -9.23 -14.78
CA ARG A 562 -25.95 -10.20 -15.28
C ARG A 562 -26.12 -11.53 -14.55
N ALA A 563 -26.37 -12.61 -15.31
CA ALA A 563 -26.26 -13.97 -14.82
C ALA A 563 -24.93 -14.56 -15.31
N ILE A 564 -24.15 -15.11 -14.38
CA ILE A 564 -22.89 -15.80 -14.67
C ILE A 564 -23.09 -17.25 -14.27
N PHE A 565 -23.14 -18.10 -15.28
CA PHE A 565 -23.29 -19.54 -15.15
C PHE A 565 -21.96 -20.21 -15.45
N TYR A 566 -21.33 -20.75 -14.42
CA TYR A 566 -20.08 -21.51 -14.52
C TYR A 566 -20.38 -23.00 -14.50
N VAL A 567 -20.31 -23.66 -15.66
CA VAL A 567 -20.47 -25.10 -15.79
C VAL A 567 -19.11 -25.76 -15.56
N LYS A 568 -19.06 -26.68 -14.58
CA LYS A 568 -17.84 -27.38 -14.18
C LYS A 568 -17.69 -28.73 -14.90
N GLN A 569 -18.78 -29.38 -15.22
CA GLN A 569 -18.82 -30.74 -15.78
C GLN A 569 -19.95 -30.90 -16.83
N PRO A 570 -19.80 -31.79 -17.81
CA PRO A 570 -18.63 -32.64 -18.14
C PRO A 570 -17.49 -31.86 -18.83
N GLN A 571 -17.78 -30.66 -19.34
CA GLN A 571 -16.80 -29.76 -19.94
C GLN A 571 -16.96 -28.39 -19.29
N GLU A 572 -15.84 -27.78 -18.98
CA GLU A 572 -15.80 -26.49 -18.30
C GLU A 572 -16.01 -25.33 -19.27
N PHE A 573 -17.03 -24.49 -18.99
CA PHE A 573 -17.33 -23.27 -19.75
C PHE A 573 -18.14 -22.27 -18.90
N PHE A 574 -18.19 -21.03 -19.38
CA PHE A 574 -19.01 -19.98 -18.79
C PHE A 574 -20.09 -19.53 -19.77
N VAL A 575 -21.27 -19.22 -19.23
CA VAL A 575 -22.33 -18.53 -19.96
C VAL A 575 -22.64 -17.24 -19.21
N PHE A 576 -22.53 -16.12 -19.92
CA PHE A 576 -22.97 -14.81 -19.45
C PHE A 576 -24.30 -14.48 -20.11
N VAL A 577 -25.29 -14.10 -19.33
CA VAL A 577 -26.56 -13.57 -19.82
C VAL A 577 -26.69 -12.16 -19.25
N ASP A 578 -26.66 -11.19 -20.17
CA ASP A 578 -26.77 -9.78 -19.86
C ASP A 578 -28.12 -9.26 -20.36
N GLU A 579 -28.90 -8.69 -19.44
CA GLU A 579 -30.18 -8.07 -19.69
C GLU A 579 -30.15 -6.59 -19.33
N GLY A 580 -30.48 -5.74 -20.30
CA GLY A 580 -30.72 -4.32 -20.06
C GLY A 580 -32.21 -4.03 -20.09
N PHE A 581 -32.76 -3.41 -19.04
CA PHE A 581 -34.18 -3.07 -18.99
C PHE A 581 -34.47 -1.80 -18.20
N GLY A 582 -35.60 -1.19 -18.53
CA GLY A 582 -36.02 0.08 -17.96
C GLY A 582 -36.78 0.94 -18.97
N THR A 583 -36.86 2.24 -18.69
CA THR A 583 -37.49 3.22 -19.58
C THR A 583 -36.49 4.15 -20.26
N ALA A 584 -35.19 3.97 -20.00
CA ALA A 584 -34.15 4.71 -20.69
C ALA A 584 -34.12 4.34 -22.19
N THR A 585 -33.76 5.32 -23.01
CA THR A 585 -33.56 5.14 -24.46
C THR A 585 -32.06 5.29 -24.75
N GLY A 586 -31.56 4.51 -25.72
CA GLY A 586 -30.16 4.56 -26.11
C GLY A 586 -29.63 3.24 -26.65
N TYR A 587 -28.33 3.14 -26.69
CA TYR A 587 -27.61 1.96 -27.16
C TYR A 587 -26.88 1.28 -26.01
N ALA A 588 -27.20 0.03 -25.74
CA ALA A 588 -26.44 -0.78 -24.78
C ALA A 588 -25.28 -1.48 -25.50
N LYS A 589 -24.08 -1.35 -24.93
CA LYS A 589 -22.87 -2.00 -25.42
C LYS A 589 -22.25 -2.82 -24.30
N LEU A 590 -21.84 -4.03 -24.62
CA LEU A 590 -21.07 -4.88 -23.71
C LEU A 590 -19.59 -4.80 -24.09
N TYR A 591 -18.76 -4.49 -23.11
CA TYR A 591 -17.31 -4.47 -23.25
C TYR A 591 -16.69 -5.71 -22.62
N PHE A 592 -15.73 -6.30 -23.33
CA PHE A 592 -14.90 -7.40 -22.87
C PHE A 592 -13.46 -7.10 -23.26
N HIS A 593 -12.61 -6.84 -22.25
CA HIS A 593 -11.20 -6.51 -22.43
C HIS A 593 -10.37 -7.78 -22.33
N LEU A 594 -9.77 -8.18 -23.44
CA LEU A 594 -8.93 -9.37 -23.48
C LEU A 594 -7.50 -9.03 -23.06
N CYS A 595 -6.88 -9.92 -22.26
CA CYS A 595 -5.47 -9.86 -21.91
C CYS A 595 -4.60 -10.41 -23.04
N ASP A 596 -4.58 -9.77 -24.20
CA ASP A 596 -3.70 -10.16 -25.29
C ASP A 596 -2.77 -9.00 -25.66
N GLU A 597 -1.50 -9.11 -25.28
CA GLU A 597 -0.49 -8.08 -25.54
C GLU A 597 -0.10 -7.99 -27.01
N LYS A 598 -0.34 -9.03 -27.79
CA LYS A 598 0.12 -9.12 -29.19
C LYS A 598 -0.96 -8.80 -30.19
N SER A 599 -2.12 -8.30 -29.72
CA SER A 599 -3.00 -7.62 -30.63
C SER A 599 -4.02 -8.35 -31.48
N VAL A 600 -4.71 -7.51 -32.10
CA VAL A 600 -5.63 -7.59 -33.24
C VAL A 600 -5.40 -8.76 -34.21
N ASP A 601 -4.16 -9.21 -34.37
CA ASP A 601 -3.81 -10.27 -35.33
C ASP A 601 -4.10 -11.69 -34.78
N ASN A 602 -4.31 -11.83 -33.47
CA ASN A 602 -4.61 -13.11 -32.83
C ASN A 602 -6.10 -13.30 -32.48
N VAL A 603 -6.92 -12.28 -32.72
CA VAL A 603 -8.36 -12.34 -32.50
C VAL A 603 -9.05 -12.54 -33.87
N LEU A 604 -9.52 -13.73 -34.12
CA LEU A 604 -10.32 -14.04 -35.32
C LEU A 604 -11.79 -13.82 -34.97
N LEU A 605 -12.40 -12.85 -35.66
CA LEU A 605 -13.84 -12.61 -35.56
C LEU A 605 -14.60 -13.57 -36.47
N ASP A 606 -15.44 -14.38 -35.88
CA ASP A 606 -16.41 -15.20 -36.61
C ASP A 606 -17.73 -14.43 -36.71
N LYS A 607 -18.00 -13.90 -37.89
CA LYS A 607 -19.21 -13.11 -38.16
C LYS A 607 -20.48 -13.96 -38.29
N GLU A 608 -20.36 -15.25 -38.58
CA GLU A 608 -21.53 -16.13 -38.76
C GLU A 608 -22.11 -16.55 -37.40
N VAL A 609 -21.28 -16.72 -36.39
CA VAL A 609 -21.71 -17.08 -35.04
C VAL A 609 -21.54 -15.93 -34.04
N PHE A 610 -21.21 -14.72 -34.49
CA PHE A 610 -20.89 -13.55 -33.64
C PHE A 610 -19.83 -13.86 -32.58
N GLY A 611 -18.85 -14.65 -32.99
CA GLY A 611 -17.80 -15.16 -32.10
C GLY A 611 -16.45 -14.50 -32.33
N ALA A 612 -15.59 -14.65 -31.38
CA ALA A 612 -14.17 -14.32 -31.49
C ALA A 612 -13.33 -15.50 -30.97
N HIS A 613 -12.29 -15.83 -31.70
CA HIS A 613 -11.30 -16.83 -31.28
C HIS A 613 -9.98 -16.13 -31.02
N THR A 614 -9.35 -16.48 -29.90
CA THR A 614 -7.97 -16.07 -29.65
C THR A 614 -7.09 -17.33 -29.60
N THR A 615 -5.95 -17.29 -30.27
CA THR A 615 -4.93 -18.33 -30.12
C THR A 615 -3.87 -17.85 -29.15
N PHE A 616 -3.72 -18.58 -28.07
CA PHE A 616 -2.69 -18.34 -27.07
C PHE A 616 -1.75 -19.53 -27.03
N ASN A 617 -0.48 -19.29 -27.36
CA ASN A 617 0.59 -20.28 -27.24
C ASN A 617 1.25 -20.10 -25.87
N GLY A 618 0.70 -20.72 -24.84
CA GLY A 618 1.21 -20.72 -23.48
C GLY A 618 1.37 -22.10 -22.94
#